data_e84b262f933d30c232380e319e475936
#
_entry.id   e84b262f933d30c232380e319e475936
#
_cell.length_a   1.000
_cell.length_b   1.000
_cell.length_c   1.000
_cell.angle_alpha   90.00
_cell.angle_beta   90.00
_cell.angle_gamma   90.00
#
_symmetry.space_group_name_H-M   'P 1'
#
loop_
_entity.id
_entity.type
_entity.pdbx_description
1 polymer ?
#
loop_
_entity_poly.entity_id
_entity_poly.type
_entity_poly.pdbx_seq_one_letter_code
_entity_poly.pdbx_strand_id
1 'polypeptide(L)'
;MNIAIISFHGCPVARLGEKDTGGMNVYVLNLAKELGELGHTVDVFTRFHDPSDPRKVDMGSGATLIHVEAGPIGQQKSDLPMYIDEFVANVSATEKSEGRSYDIIHSNYWLSGKVGSILSRRWKIPHVVTFHTLAKTKLRARVGERESDLRISVEQEVMRESTDILVLTRAEKMDLENLYGISPEKVSVIPAGVDTDIFYPVPKLKARVGLGLPDKETVMYAGRVEPIKGLDILVDSFKILNETRDVHLVVVGGSLSGDRELDALRQRSKQLGILEKITFTGSVNQSELGRYYSAADVFVLPSHYESFGLVALEAMACGTPVVASRVGGIPSFVDDGETGYLITWRSAEPFADRIEMLLENSDLRNFMSESARVKANSMNWSTVAAEVADYYCKLARCSELATAI
;
A
#
# COMPACT_ATOMS: atom_id res chain seq x y z
N MET A 1 2.15 6.34 25.02
CA MET A 1 2.46 4.89 24.94
C MET A 1 3.79 4.73 24.23
N ASN A 2 4.51 3.65 24.54
CA ASN A 2 5.67 3.19 23.80
C ASN A 2 5.23 2.06 22.85
N ILE A 3 5.35 2.27 21.57
CA ILE A 3 4.83 1.40 20.52
C ILE A 3 5.98 0.77 19.75
N ALA A 4 6.00 -0.56 19.65
CA ALA A 4 6.93 -1.28 18.79
C ALA A 4 6.22 -1.66 17.47
N ILE A 5 6.63 -1.09 16.36
CA ILE A 5 6.17 -1.47 15.02
C ILE A 5 7.21 -2.40 14.39
N ILE A 6 6.76 -3.56 13.90
CA ILE A 6 7.64 -4.52 13.24
C ILE A 6 7.37 -4.51 11.73
N SER A 7 8.41 -4.18 10.95
CA SER A 7 8.42 -4.23 9.49
C SER A 7 9.65 -4.99 8.99
N PHE A 8 9.71 -6.29 9.26
CA PHE A 8 10.91 -7.12 9.14
C PHE A 8 11.58 -7.06 7.75
N HIS A 9 10.80 -7.14 6.65
CA HIS A 9 11.34 -7.22 5.29
C HIS A 9 11.16 -5.94 4.46
N GLY A 10 10.37 -4.97 4.92
CA GLY A 10 10.04 -3.74 4.21
C GLY A 10 10.50 -2.52 4.97
N CYS A 11 11.64 -1.94 4.60
CA CYS A 11 12.12 -0.70 5.21
C CYS A 11 11.19 0.47 4.83
N PRO A 12 10.56 1.16 5.79
CA PRO A 12 9.59 2.24 5.51
C PRO A 12 10.19 3.44 4.76
N VAL A 13 11.48 3.68 4.91
CA VAL A 13 12.19 4.80 4.26
C VAL A 13 12.89 4.39 2.96
N ALA A 14 12.80 3.13 2.55
CA ALA A 14 13.34 2.68 1.28
C ALA A 14 12.62 3.34 0.11
N ARG A 15 13.33 3.54 -1.00
CA ARG A 15 12.79 4.18 -2.20
C ARG A 15 11.62 3.37 -2.76
N LEU A 16 10.47 4.01 -2.92
CA LEU A 16 9.28 3.38 -3.49
C LEU A 16 9.50 2.97 -4.95
N GLY A 17 8.90 1.84 -5.33
CA GLY A 17 9.03 1.27 -6.68
C GLY A 17 10.23 0.33 -6.85
N GLU A 18 11.09 0.19 -5.86
CA GLU A 18 12.10 -0.86 -5.79
C GLU A 18 11.48 -2.20 -5.35
N LYS A 19 12.27 -3.27 -5.47
CA LYS A 19 11.84 -4.61 -5.08
C LYS A 19 11.45 -4.63 -3.60
N ASP A 20 10.32 -5.25 -3.30
CA ASP A 20 9.75 -5.38 -1.94
C ASP A 20 9.32 -4.05 -1.27
N THR A 21 9.23 -2.94 -2.01
CA THR A 21 8.66 -1.68 -1.54
C THR A 21 7.26 -1.44 -2.12
N GLY A 22 6.40 -0.77 -1.36
CA GLY A 22 5.02 -0.52 -1.80
C GLY A 22 4.12 0.06 -0.71
N GLY A 23 2.81 -0.16 -0.82
CA GLY A 23 1.82 0.41 0.07
C GLY A 23 2.03 0.11 1.56
N MET A 24 2.59 -1.06 1.91
CA MET A 24 2.93 -1.37 3.31
C MET A 24 3.97 -0.40 3.87
N ASN A 25 5.01 -0.06 3.08
CA ASN A 25 6.06 0.87 3.51
C ASN A 25 5.48 2.27 3.75
N VAL A 26 4.60 2.73 2.84
CA VAL A 26 3.86 4.00 2.98
C VAL A 26 3.00 3.99 4.23
N TYR A 27 2.27 2.89 4.47
CA TYR A 27 1.44 2.72 5.66
C TYR A 27 2.26 2.81 6.95
N VAL A 28 3.33 2.04 7.05
CA VAL A 28 4.19 2.01 8.26
C VAL A 28 4.84 3.36 8.51
N LEU A 29 5.36 4.02 7.47
CA LEU A 29 6.01 5.32 7.58
C LEU A 29 5.05 6.38 8.12
N ASN A 30 3.89 6.53 7.48
CA ASN A 30 2.95 7.58 7.84
C ASN A 30 2.29 7.30 9.19
N LEU A 31 1.88 6.06 9.45
CA LEU A 31 1.33 5.70 10.75
C LEU A 31 2.31 5.98 11.89
N ALA A 32 3.58 5.61 11.73
CA ALA A 32 4.60 5.84 12.76
C ALA A 32 4.83 7.33 13.03
N LYS A 33 4.92 8.15 11.98
CA LYS A 33 5.05 9.60 12.09
C LYS A 33 3.87 10.22 12.85
N GLU A 34 2.66 9.94 12.39
CA GLU A 34 1.45 10.53 12.98
C GLU A 34 1.21 10.09 14.43
N LEU A 35 1.51 8.83 14.77
CA LEU A 35 1.49 8.37 16.16
C LEU A 35 2.51 9.16 17.01
N GLY A 36 3.68 9.45 16.45
CA GLY A 36 4.67 10.32 17.09
C GLY A 36 4.16 11.74 17.30
N GLU A 37 3.50 12.35 16.30
CA GLU A 37 2.87 13.68 16.41
C GLU A 37 1.77 13.71 17.49
N LEU A 38 1.10 12.60 17.74
CA LEU A 38 0.13 12.43 18.83
C LEU A 38 0.81 12.27 20.22
N GLY A 39 2.14 12.35 20.31
CA GLY A 39 2.90 12.27 21.56
C GLY A 39 3.23 10.85 22.02
N HIS A 40 3.13 9.86 21.15
CA HIS A 40 3.59 8.50 21.43
C HIS A 40 5.08 8.36 21.10
N THR A 41 5.78 7.43 21.76
CA THR A 41 7.12 7.00 21.38
C THR A 41 6.99 5.79 20.48
N VAL A 42 7.50 5.87 19.26
CA VAL A 42 7.33 4.81 18.25
C VAL A 42 8.68 4.34 17.75
N ASP A 43 9.00 3.08 17.99
CA ASP A 43 10.18 2.44 17.40
C ASP A 43 9.73 1.48 16.30
N VAL A 44 10.21 1.72 15.08
CA VAL A 44 9.97 0.85 13.93
C VAL A 44 11.19 -0.03 13.70
N PHE A 45 11.05 -1.33 13.88
CA PHE A 45 12.13 -2.29 13.66
C PHE A 45 12.06 -2.88 12.27
N THR A 46 13.13 -2.71 11.49
CA THR A 46 13.30 -3.33 10.18
C THR A 46 14.64 -4.04 10.09
N ARG A 47 14.73 -5.03 9.19
CA ARG A 47 15.99 -5.72 8.96
C ARG A 47 16.98 -4.82 8.22
N PHE A 48 18.22 -4.84 8.66
CA PHE A 48 19.33 -4.18 7.97
C PHE A 48 19.50 -4.79 6.58
N HIS A 49 19.39 -4.02 5.52
CA HIS A 49 19.28 -4.52 4.15
C HIS A 49 20.27 -3.88 3.18
N ASP A 50 20.86 -2.73 3.53
CA ASP A 50 21.87 -2.02 2.74
C ASP A 50 23.03 -1.60 3.66
N PRO A 51 24.31 -1.78 3.23
CA PRO A 51 25.46 -1.37 4.02
C PRO A 51 25.54 0.13 4.32
N SER A 52 24.88 0.94 3.49
CA SER A 52 24.81 2.40 3.66
C SER A 52 23.73 2.85 4.65
N ASP A 53 22.83 1.96 5.07
CA ASP A 53 21.78 2.30 6.01
C ASP A 53 22.35 2.71 7.36
N PRO A 54 21.94 3.84 7.95
CA PRO A 54 22.26 4.17 9.33
C PRO A 54 21.53 3.21 10.28
N ARG A 55 22.11 2.89 11.43
CA ARG A 55 21.45 2.02 12.41
C ARG A 55 20.13 2.59 12.92
N LYS A 56 20.02 3.92 12.99
CA LYS A 56 18.80 4.64 13.38
C LYS A 56 18.53 5.78 12.42
N VAL A 57 17.26 5.96 12.10
CA VAL A 57 16.74 7.09 11.32
C VAL A 57 15.67 7.79 12.14
N ASP A 58 15.84 9.07 12.39
CA ASP A 58 14.77 9.91 12.93
C ASP A 58 13.69 10.10 11.86
N MET A 59 12.47 9.67 12.14
CA MET A 59 11.32 9.83 11.25
C MET A 59 10.45 11.03 11.62
N GLY A 60 10.83 11.79 12.65
CA GLY A 60 10.14 12.97 13.19
C GLY A 60 9.30 12.65 14.42
N SER A 61 9.07 13.68 15.25
CA SER A 61 8.11 13.76 16.37
C SER A 61 7.98 12.52 17.27
N GLY A 62 9.10 11.88 17.65
CA GLY A 62 9.08 10.72 18.54
C GLY A 62 9.00 9.36 17.85
N ALA A 63 9.08 9.33 16.51
CA ALA A 63 9.16 8.10 15.73
C ALA A 63 10.61 7.83 15.27
N THR A 64 11.12 6.64 15.53
CA THR A 64 12.49 6.21 15.17
C THR A 64 12.45 4.91 14.40
N LEU A 65 13.12 4.85 13.24
CA LEU A 65 13.39 3.61 12.53
C LEU A 65 14.71 3.02 13.04
N ILE A 66 14.71 1.74 13.34
CA ILE A 66 15.86 0.99 13.86
C ILE A 66 16.15 -0.16 12.91
N HIS A 67 17.30 -0.12 12.25
CA HIS A 67 17.80 -1.21 11.43
C HIS A 67 18.48 -2.27 12.30
N VAL A 68 17.98 -3.49 12.24
CA VAL A 68 18.39 -4.64 13.05
C VAL A 68 19.05 -5.70 12.17
N GLU A 69 20.21 -6.16 12.56
CA GLU A 69 20.91 -7.23 11.85
C GLU A 69 20.14 -8.55 11.98
N ALA A 70 19.95 -9.24 10.84
CA ALA A 70 19.44 -10.60 10.77
C ALA A 70 19.75 -11.20 9.40
N GLY A 71 20.67 -12.12 9.37
CA GLY A 71 21.16 -12.75 8.14
C GLY A 71 21.93 -11.82 7.20
N PRO A 72 22.50 -12.36 6.12
CA PRO A 72 23.28 -11.59 5.16
C PRO A 72 22.43 -10.56 4.40
N ILE A 73 23.08 -9.48 3.95
CA ILE A 73 22.48 -8.49 3.06
C ILE A 73 22.20 -9.14 1.69
N GLY A 74 21.13 -8.69 1.02
CA GLY A 74 20.77 -9.15 -0.33
C GLY A 74 20.02 -10.48 -0.39
N GLN A 75 19.59 -11.04 0.76
CA GLN A 75 18.78 -12.25 0.80
C GLN A 75 17.45 -12.09 0.08
N GLN A 76 17.01 -13.16 -0.60
CA GLN A 76 15.67 -13.22 -1.19
C GLN A 76 14.62 -13.30 -0.08
N LYS A 77 13.45 -12.72 -0.33
CA LYS A 77 12.32 -12.74 0.62
C LYS A 77 11.90 -14.16 1.04
N SER A 78 12.05 -15.13 0.14
CA SER A 78 11.80 -16.56 0.42
C SER A 78 12.66 -17.12 1.53
N ASP A 79 13.87 -16.59 1.71
CA ASP A 79 14.88 -17.12 2.64
C ASP A 79 14.82 -16.42 4.00
N LEU A 80 14.11 -15.30 4.09
CA LEU A 80 14.02 -14.50 5.32
C LEU A 80 13.41 -15.24 6.53
N PRO A 81 12.52 -16.24 6.38
CA PRO A 81 12.00 -16.98 7.54
C PRO A 81 13.07 -17.59 8.43
N MET A 82 14.23 -17.98 7.88
CA MET A 82 15.33 -18.59 8.64
C MET A 82 16.05 -17.61 9.59
N TYR A 83 15.85 -16.32 9.40
CA TYR A 83 16.52 -15.26 10.20
C TYR A 83 15.58 -14.60 11.23
N ILE A 84 14.35 -15.11 11.41
CA ILE A 84 13.38 -14.58 12.36
C ILE A 84 13.92 -14.63 13.80
N ASP A 85 14.51 -15.74 14.22
CA ASP A 85 15.02 -15.90 15.60
C ASP A 85 16.19 -14.96 15.86
N GLU A 86 17.09 -14.75 14.91
CA GLU A 86 18.20 -13.78 15.00
C GLU A 86 17.65 -12.36 15.12
N PHE A 87 16.66 -11.99 14.29
CA PHE A 87 16.02 -10.68 14.36
C PHE A 87 15.35 -10.44 15.72
N VAL A 88 14.60 -11.40 16.23
CA VAL A 88 13.97 -11.35 17.56
C VAL A 88 14.98 -11.18 18.68
N ALA A 89 16.11 -11.90 18.60
CA ALA A 89 17.18 -11.78 19.60
C ALA A 89 17.77 -10.37 19.61
N ASN A 90 18.06 -9.82 18.42
CA ASN A 90 18.66 -8.50 18.27
C ASN A 90 17.69 -7.35 18.60
N VAL A 91 16.39 -7.46 18.26
CA VAL A 91 15.36 -6.52 18.73
C VAL A 91 15.27 -6.52 20.26
N SER A 92 15.29 -7.71 20.90
CA SER A 92 15.26 -7.79 22.37
C SER A 92 16.54 -7.26 23.02
N ALA A 93 17.69 -7.40 22.36
CA ALA A 93 18.93 -6.79 22.83
C ALA A 93 18.91 -5.26 22.75
N THR A 94 18.34 -4.72 21.67
CA THR A 94 18.15 -3.27 21.48
C THR A 94 17.21 -2.70 22.54
N GLU A 95 16.07 -3.33 22.78
CA GLU A 95 15.11 -2.94 23.82
C GLU A 95 15.78 -2.82 25.20
N LYS A 96 16.56 -3.86 25.59
CA LYS A 96 17.27 -3.88 26.85
C LYS A 96 18.37 -2.81 26.95
N SER A 97 19.16 -2.65 25.89
CA SER A 97 20.28 -1.70 25.87
C SER A 97 19.83 -0.24 25.94
N GLU A 98 18.63 0.05 25.44
CA GLU A 98 18.03 1.39 25.47
C GLU A 98 17.16 1.63 26.71
N GLY A 99 16.98 0.61 27.57
CA GLY A 99 16.14 0.69 28.76
C GLY A 99 14.67 1.00 28.44
N ARG A 100 14.21 0.61 27.25
CA ARG A 100 12.83 0.84 26.81
C ARG A 100 11.94 -0.33 27.21
N SER A 101 10.66 -0.04 27.45
CA SER A 101 9.59 -1.03 27.56
C SER A 101 8.47 -0.60 26.63
N TYR A 102 7.84 -1.56 25.95
CA TYR A 102 6.76 -1.30 25.03
C TYR A 102 5.41 -1.68 25.65
N ASP A 103 4.37 -0.95 25.29
CA ASP A 103 3.00 -1.18 25.72
C ASP A 103 2.24 -2.07 24.73
N ILE A 104 2.64 -2.06 23.47
CA ILE A 104 1.99 -2.80 22.38
C ILE A 104 2.97 -3.07 21.23
N ILE A 105 2.75 -4.19 20.52
CA ILE A 105 3.43 -4.53 19.27
C ILE A 105 2.43 -4.46 18.11
N HIS A 106 2.78 -3.76 17.02
CA HIS A 106 2.07 -3.81 15.76
C HIS A 106 2.95 -4.36 14.65
N SER A 107 2.65 -5.53 14.16
CA SER A 107 3.41 -6.21 13.11
C SER A 107 2.77 -6.04 11.74
N ASN A 108 3.59 -5.76 10.73
CA ASN A 108 3.17 -5.53 9.36
C ASN A 108 3.65 -6.67 8.46
N TYR A 109 2.73 -7.45 7.90
CA TYR A 109 2.96 -8.64 7.09
C TYR A 109 3.26 -9.91 7.91
N TRP A 110 3.09 -11.10 7.30
CA TRP A 110 3.19 -12.40 7.98
C TRP A 110 4.56 -12.68 8.63
N LEU A 111 5.67 -12.26 7.98
CA LEU A 111 7.02 -12.41 8.56
C LEU A 111 7.16 -11.60 9.84
N SER A 112 6.74 -10.34 9.79
CA SER A 112 6.70 -9.46 10.97
C SER A 112 5.72 -9.97 12.03
N GLY A 113 4.59 -10.55 11.59
CA GLY A 113 3.61 -11.18 12.47
C GLY A 113 4.23 -12.32 13.29
N LYS A 114 5.05 -13.16 12.67
CA LYS A 114 5.78 -14.22 13.39
C LYS A 114 6.76 -13.65 14.42
N VAL A 115 7.51 -12.61 14.07
CA VAL A 115 8.37 -11.85 15.00
C VAL A 115 7.54 -11.31 16.17
N GLY A 116 6.44 -10.61 15.87
CA GLY A 116 5.54 -10.01 16.86
C GLY A 116 4.95 -11.03 17.83
N SER A 117 4.54 -12.21 17.35
CA SER A 117 4.06 -13.31 18.19
C SER A 117 5.11 -13.78 19.21
N ILE A 118 6.37 -13.88 18.81
CA ILE A 118 7.47 -14.29 19.72
C ILE A 118 7.76 -13.19 20.74
N LEU A 119 7.87 -11.92 20.28
CA LEU A 119 8.15 -10.77 21.15
C LEU A 119 7.02 -10.51 22.14
N SER A 120 5.75 -10.63 21.71
CA SER A 120 4.58 -10.45 22.57
C SER A 120 4.57 -11.44 23.76
N ARG A 121 4.88 -12.71 23.50
CA ARG A 121 5.04 -13.71 24.58
C ARG A 121 6.21 -13.37 25.52
N ARG A 122 7.32 -12.86 24.97
CA ARG A 122 8.52 -12.50 25.75
C ARG A 122 8.30 -11.28 26.63
N TRP A 123 7.69 -10.25 26.07
CA TRP A 123 7.43 -8.96 26.76
C TRP A 123 6.11 -8.94 27.53
N LYS A 124 5.23 -9.92 27.28
CA LYS A 124 3.88 -10.05 27.89
C LYS A 124 2.99 -8.86 27.62
N ILE A 125 3.01 -8.37 26.37
CA ILE A 125 2.23 -7.22 25.90
C ILE A 125 1.35 -7.61 24.71
N PRO A 126 0.27 -6.86 24.42
CA PRO A 126 -0.61 -7.12 23.29
C PRO A 126 0.14 -7.08 21.96
N HIS A 127 -0.30 -7.94 21.02
CA HIS A 127 0.21 -8.01 19.65
C HIS A 127 -0.93 -7.83 18.66
N VAL A 128 -0.86 -6.78 17.85
CA VAL A 128 -1.72 -6.51 16.70
C VAL A 128 -0.95 -6.87 15.42
N VAL A 129 -1.65 -7.44 14.44
CA VAL A 129 -1.07 -7.73 13.13
C VAL A 129 -1.92 -7.15 12.00
N THR A 130 -1.27 -6.47 11.05
CA THR A 130 -1.83 -6.08 9.75
C THR A 130 -1.09 -6.86 8.67
N PHE A 131 -1.80 -7.72 7.91
CA PHE A 131 -1.15 -8.57 6.91
C PHE A 131 -0.80 -7.86 5.61
N HIS A 132 -1.49 -6.78 5.25
CA HIS A 132 -1.40 -6.04 4.00
C HIS A 132 -1.73 -6.86 2.74
N THR A 133 -1.42 -8.14 2.73
CA THR A 133 -1.82 -9.11 1.70
C THR A 133 -1.94 -10.49 2.33
N LEU A 134 -2.96 -11.22 1.96
CA LEU A 134 -3.23 -12.58 2.42
C LEU A 134 -2.97 -13.60 1.30
N ALA A 135 -2.27 -14.69 1.61
CA ALA A 135 -1.91 -15.71 0.63
C ALA A 135 -3.15 -16.30 -0.06
N LYS A 136 -4.15 -16.75 0.71
CA LYS A 136 -5.36 -17.36 0.13
C LYS A 136 -6.18 -16.39 -0.70
N THR A 137 -6.22 -15.09 -0.34
CA THR A 137 -6.90 -14.06 -1.12
C THR A 137 -6.20 -13.84 -2.47
N LYS A 138 -4.86 -13.79 -2.50
CA LYS A 138 -4.08 -13.68 -3.75
C LYS A 138 -4.28 -14.88 -4.66
N LEU A 139 -4.22 -16.09 -4.11
CA LEU A 139 -4.46 -17.34 -4.87
C LEU A 139 -5.86 -17.36 -5.52
N ARG A 140 -6.87 -16.80 -4.86
CA ARG A 140 -8.24 -16.67 -5.40
C ARG A 140 -8.36 -15.58 -6.46
N ALA A 141 -7.55 -14.52 -6.38
CA ALA A 141 -7.70 -13.33 -7.21
C ALA A 141 -7.32 -13.55 -8.68
N ARG A 142 -6.31 -14.39 -8.95
CA ARG A 142 -5.80 -14.62 -10.30
C ARG A 142 -5.34 -16.07 -10.50
N VAL A 143 -5.74 -16.66 -11.61
CA VAL A 143 -5.25 -18.01 -12.01
C VAL A 143 -3.74 -17.93 -12.28
N GLY A 144 -3.00 -18.88 -11.74
CA GLY A 144 -1.53 -18.95 -11.88
C GLY A 144 -0.73 -18.23 -10.79
N GLU A 145 -1.39 -17.53 -9.85
CA GLU A 145 -0.72 -17.05 -8.64
C GLU A 145 -0.19 -18.22 -7.82
N ARG A 146 0.96 -18.01 -7.17
CA ARG A 146 1.60 -19.01 -6.32
C ARG A 146 1.99 -18.39 -4.99
N GLU A 147 1.67 -19.10 -3.92
CA GLU A 147 2.09 -18.77 -2.57
C GLU A 147 2.60 -20.05 -1.89
N SER A 148 3.56 -19.93 -0.97
CA SER A 148 4.12 -21.09 -0.29
C SER A 148 3.18 -21.59 0.82
N ASP A 149 3.16 -22.91 1.03
CA ASP A 149 2.44 -23.53 2.16
C ASP A 149 2.98 -23.01 3.50
N LEU A 150 4.27 -22.73 3.59
CA LEU A 150 4.88 -22.09 4.76
C LEU A 150 4.20 -20.76 5.08
N ARG A 151 3.99 -19.88 4.08
CA ARG A 151 3.32 -18.61 4.28
C ARG A 151 1.91 -18.81 4.82
N ILE A 152 1.13 -19.70 4.20
CA ILE A 152 -0.25 -19.98 4.61
C ILE A 152 -0.30 -20.49 6.05
N SER A 153 0.59 -21.41 6.43
CA SER A 153 0.64 -21.98 7.78
C SER A 153 1.04 -20.95 8.83
N VAL A 154 2.02 -20.09 8.51
CA VAL A 154 2.46 -19.01 9.42
C VAL A 154 1.41 -17.92 9.53
N GLU A 155 0.72 -17.53 8.44
CA GLU A 155 -0.42 -16.61 8.52
C GLU A 155 -1.47 -17.13 9.51
N GLN A 156 -1.86 -18.42 9.43
CA GLN A 156 -2.83 -19.04 10.33
C GLN A 156 -2.34 -19.11 11.78
N GLU A 157 -1.07 -19.38 12.00
CA GLU A 157 -0.46 -19.39 13.34
C GLU A 157 -0.51 -17.97 13.95
N VAL A 158 -0.04 -16.97 13.23
CA VAL A 158 -0.02 -15.58 13.68
C VAL A 158 -1.44 -15.06 13.96
N MET A 159 -2.41 -15.38 13.10
CA MET A 159 -3.82 -15.02 13.31
C MET A 159 -4.38 -15.59 14.62
N ARG A 160 -3.98 -16.82 14.98
CA ARG A 160 -4.41 -17.44 16.26
C ARG A 160 -3.73 -16.80 17.47
N GLU A 161 -2.44 -16.54 17.38
CA GLU A 161 -1.59 -16.06 18.48
C GLU A 161 -1.71 -14.56 18.76
N SER A 162 -2.00 -13.72 17.75
CA SER A 162 -2.17 -12.30 17.93
C SER A 162 -3.32 -11.95 18.88
N THR A 163 -3.23 -10.84 19.58
CA THR A 163 -4.32 -10.31 20.42
C THR A 163 -5.50 -9.90 19.55
N ASP A 164 -5.22 -9.18 18.46
CA ASP A 164 -6.21 -8.73 17.48
C ASP A 164 -5.57 -8.63 16.08
N ILE A 165 -6.40 -8.60 15.04
CA ILE A 165 -5.99 -8.43 13.65
C ILE A 165 -6.58 -7.11 13.16
N LEU A 166 -5.72 -6.17 12.78
CA LEU A 166 -6.13 -4.91 12.18
C LEU A 166 -6.13 -5.06 10.66
N VAL A 167 -7.27 -4.86 10.03
CA VAL A 167 -7.42 -4.87 8.57
C VAL A 167 -7.83 -3.50 8.05
N LEU A 168 -7.48 -3.23 6.80
CA LEU A 168 -7.74 -1.93 6.18
C LEU A 168 -9.16 -1.83 5.59
N THR A 169 -9.85 -2.96 5.41
CA THR A 169 -11.14 -2.98 4.73
C THR A 169 -12.08 -4.07 5.27
N ARG A 170 -13.38 -3.84 5.10
CA ARG A 170 -14.39 -4.87 5.41
C ARG A 170 -14.26 -6.11 4.51
N ALA A 171 -13.81 -5.94 3.27
CA ALA A 171 -13.57 -7.05 2.36
C ALA A 171 -12.47 -7.98 2.90
N GLU A 172 -11.39 -7.42 3.45
CA GLU A 172 -10.31 -8.19 4.06
C GLU A 172 -10.79 -8.92 5.34
N LYS A 173 -11.65 -8.26 6.15
CA LYS A 173 -12.31 -8.91 7.31
C LYS A 173 -13.14 -10.13 6.87
N MET A 174 -13.93 -9.99 5.80
CA MET A 174 -14.69 -11.12 5.25
C MET A 174 -13.79 -12.23 4.70
N ASP A 175 -12.65 -11.90 4.09
CA ASP A 175 -11.67 -12.90 3.64
C ASP A 175 -11.02 -13.65 4.80
N LEU A 176 -10.72 -13.00 5.92
CA LEU A 176 -10.24 -13.66 7.14
C LEU A 176 -11.27 -14.63 7.70
N GLU A 177 -12.53 -14.24 7.74
CA GLU A 177 -13.62 -15.10 8.19
C GLU A 177 -13.81 -16.29 7.24
N ASN A 178 -13.98 -16.05 5.94
CA ASN A 178 -14.35 -17.07 4.96
C ASN A 178 -13.20 -17.99 4.55
N LEU A 179 -11.96 -17.49 4.46
CA LEU A 179 -10.82 -18.26 3.95
C LEU A 179 -9.93 -18.83 5.07
N TYR A 180 -9.94 -18.19 6.24
CA TYR A 180 -9.09 -18.59 7.36
C TYR A 180 -9.87 -19.03 8.59
N GLY A 181 -11.19 -18.82 8.64
CA GLY A 181 -12.06 -19.22 9.76
C GLY A 181 -11.83 -18.39 11.03
N ILE A 182 -11.41 -17.15 10.89
CA ILE A 182 -11.15 -16.23 12.02
C ILE A 182 -12.47 -15.62 12.49
N SER A 183 -12.68 -15.60 13.82
CA SER A 183 -13.84 -14.93 14.41
C SER A 183 -13.85 -13.43 14.07
N PRO A 184 -14.97 -12.85 13.60
CA PRO A 184 -15.10 -11.44 13.32
C PRO A 184 -14.79 -10.52 14.50
N GLU A 185 -14.96 -11.01 15.74
CA GLU A 185 -14.67 -10.28 16.97
C GLU A 185 -13.18 -10.01 17.18
N LYS A 186 -12.33 -10.84 16.56
CA LYS A 186 -10.86 -10.71 16.59
C LYS A 186 -10.34 -9.84 15.45
N VAL A 187 -11.21 -9.15 14.71
CA VAL A 187 -10.81 -8.39 13.54
C VAL A 187 -11.39 -6.98 13.61
N SER A 188 -10.51 -6.01 13.78
CA SER A 188 -10.83 -4.59 13.76
C SER A 188 -10.56 -4.00 12.37
N VAL A 189 -11.39 -3.06 11.91
CA VAL A 189 -11.27 -2.43 10.60
C VAL A 189 -10.96 -0.95 10.79
N ILE A 190 -9.75 -0.52 10.42
CA ILE A 190 -9.36 0.89 10.35
C ILE A 190 -8.69 1.10 8.98
N PRO A 191 -9.19 2.00 8.12
CA PRO A 191 -8.65 2.18 6.78
C PRO A 191 -7.25 2.80 6.81
N ALA A 192 -6.55 2.76 5.68
CA ALA A 192 -5.34 3.55 5.48
C ALA A 192 -5.70 5.00 5.13
N GLY A 193 -4.73 5.90 5.26
CA GLY A 193 -4.87 7.31 4.95
C GLY A 193 -4.10 7.75 3.72
N VAL A 194 -4.23 9.03 3.39
CA VAL A 194 -3.43 9.73 2.39
C VAL A 194 -2.73 10.94 3.02
N ASP A 195 -1.52 11.23 2.56
CA ASP A 195 -0.78 12.42 2.96
C ASP A 195 -1.21 13.60 2.06
N THR A 196 -2.06 14.47 2.61
CA THR A 196 -2.60 15.63 1.89
C THR A 196 -1.61 16.79 1.75
N ASP A 197 -0.48 16.76 2.44
CA ASP A 197 0.62 17.71 2.28
C ASP A 197 1.49 17.38 1.06
N ILE A 198 1.52 16.10 0.67
CA ILE A 198 2.21 15.62 -0.53
C ILE A 198 1.23 15.53 -1.72
N PHE A 199 0.03 14.99 -1.48
CA PHE A 199 -0.98 14.75 -2.53
C PHE A 199 -2.08 15.81 -2.48
N TYR A 200 -1.91 16.85 -3.30
CA TYR A 200 -2.85 17.95 -3.47
C TYR A 200 -2.90 18.39 -4.95
N PRO A 201 -4.01 19.03 -5.38
CA PRO A 201 -4.15 19.45 -6.76
C PRO A 201 -3.11 20.49 -7.17
N VAL A 202 -2.46 20.25 -8.31
CA VAL A 202 -1.60 21.23 -9.00
C VAL A 202 -2.27 21.58 -10.33
N PRO A 203 -2.21 22.85 -10.82
CA PRO A 203 -2.77 23.20 -12.12
C PRO A 203 -2.24 22.25 -13.21
N LYS A 204 -3.15 21.55 -13.90
CA LYS A 204 -2.87 20.46 -14.84
C LYS A 204 -1.81 20.81 -15.89
N LEU A 205 -1.98 21.97 -16.56
CA LEU A 205 -1.02 22.43 -17.55
C LEU A 205 0.38 22.64 -16.94
N LYS A 206 0.46 23.23 -15.73
CA LYS A 206 1.72 23.41 -15.01
C LYS A 206 2.39 22.07 -14.70
N ALA A 207 1.60 21.08 -14.29
CA ALA A 207 2.09 19.73 -14.02
C ALA A 207 2.64 19.07 -15.30
N ARG A 208 1.88 19.11 -16.41
CA ARG A 208 2.31 18.57 -17.72
C ARG A 208 3.61 19.19 -18.21
N VAL A 209 3.69 20.52 -18.23
CA VAL A 209 4.90 21.24 -18.64
C VAL A 209 6.10 20.88 -17.75
N GLY A 210 5.91 20.84 -16.42
CA GLY A 210 6.98 20.49 -15.48
C GLY A 210 7.49 19.04 -15.61
N LEU A 211 6.66 18.14 -16.14
CA LEU A 211 7.00 16.73 -16.38
C LEU A 211 7.42 16.44 -17.83
N GLY A 212 7.41 17.44 -18.73
CA GLY A 212 7.70 17.26 -20.15
C GLY A 212 6.65 16.39 -20.88
N LEU A 213 5.44 16.33 -20.35
CA LEU A 213 4.32 15.59 -20.96
C LEU A 213 3.63 16.43 -22.04
N PRO A 214 3.06 15.81 -23.07
CA PRO A 214 2.31 16.52 -24.09
C PRO A 214 1.03 17.15 -23.51
N ASP A 215 0.62 18.29 -24.07
CA ASP A 215 -0.69 18.89 -23.72
C ASP A 215 -1.83 18.18 -24.47
N LYS A 216 -2.14 16.98 -24.00
CA LYS A 216 -3.19 16.11 -24.51
C LYS A 216 -3.99 15.51 -23.37
N GLU A 217 -5.19 14.98 -23.68
CA GLU A 217 -5.94 14.13 -22.74
C GLU A 217 -5.02 13.01 -22.25
N THR A 218 -4.89 12.88 -20.93
CA THR A 218 -3.89 11.99 -20.31
C THR A 218 -4.55 11.01 -19.37
N VAL A 219 -4.34 9.74 -19.65
CA VAL A 219 -4.67 8.61 -18.76
C VAL A 219 -3.42 8.23 -17.99
N MET A 220 -3.55 7.89 -16.71
CA MET A 220 -2.41 7.55 -15.86
C MET A 220 -2.64 6.25 -15.10
N TYR A 221 -1.55 5.51 -14.94
CA TYR A 221 -1.41 4.40 -14.00
C TYR A 221 -0.20 4.66 -13.09
N ALA A 222 -0.31 4.29 -11.82
CA ALA A 222 0.84 4.25 -10.90
C ALA A 222 0.83 2.94 -10.10
N GLY A 223 2.00 2.33 -9.93
CA GLY A 223 2.16 1.11 -9.16
C GLY A 223 3.25 0.18 -9.70
N ARG A 224 3.43 -0.97 -9.04
CA ARG A 224 4.36 -2.00 -9.51
C ARG A 224 3.88 -2.60 -10.83
N VAL A 225 4.83 -2.90 -11.70
CA VAL A 225 4.53 -3.57 -12.97
C VAL A 225 4.55 -5.08 -12.73
N GLU A 226 3.40 -5.61 -12.35
CA GLU A 226 3.21 -7.03 -12.03
C GLU A 226 1.92 -7.54 -12.69
N PRO A 227 1.84 -8.82 -13.06
CA PRO A 227 0.66 -9.38 -13.72
C PRO A 227 -0.65 -9.20 -12.93
N ILE A 228 -0.57 -9.20 -11.59
CA ILE A 228 -1.73 -9.01 -10.72
C ILE A 228 -2.32 -7.58 -10.80
N LYS A 229 -1.58 -6.62 -11.37
CA LYS A 229 -2.00 -5.23 -11.54
C LYS A 229 -2.77 -4.97 -12.85
N GLY A 230 -2.90 -5.97 -13.74
CA GLY A 230 -3.77 -5.89 -14.91
C GLY A 230 -3.36 -4.86 -15.97
N LEU A 231 -2.04 -4.59 -16.13
CA LEU A 231 -1.58 -3.61 -17.11
C LEU A 231 -1.83 -4.05 -18.56
N ASP A 232 -2.05 -5.32 -18.82
CA ASP A 232 -2.54 -5.85 -20.08
C ASP A 232 -3.93 -5.28 -20.42
N ILE A 233 -4.85 -5.26 -19.45
CA ILE A 233 -6.17 -4.64 -19.59
C ILE A 233 -6.04 -3.13 -19.86
N LEU A 234 -5.12 -2.44 -19.16
CA LEU A 234 -4.89 -1.02 -19.36
C LEU A 234 -4.43 -0.71 -20.79
N VAL A 235 -3.42 -1.43 -21.28
CA VAL A 235 -2.88 -1.22 -22.62
C VAL A 235 -3.91 -1.52 -23.70
N ASP A 236 -4.73 -2.56 -23.52
CA ASP A 236 -5.81 -2.90 -24.44
C ASP A 236 -6.93 -1.85 -24.42
N SER A 237 -7.34 -1.35 -23.23
CA SER A 237 -8.30 -0.25 -23.11
C SER A 237 -7.77 1.03 -23.79
N PHE A 238 -6.48 1.31 -23.58
CA PHE A 238 -5.82 2.45 -24.20
C PHE A 238 -5.76 2.33 -25.73
N LYS A 239 -5.58 1.12 -26.28
CA LYS A 239 -5.66 0.87 -27.72
C LYS A 239 -7.06 1.20 -28.27
N ILE A 240 -8.13 0.76 -27.58
CA ILE A 240 -9.52 1.06 -27.97
C ILE A 240 -9.74 2.57 -27.99
N LEU A 241 -9.36 3.30 -26.93
CA LEU A 241 -9.49 4.75 -26.87
C LEU A 241 -8.77 5.47 -28.03
N ASN A 242 -7.60 4.99 -28.41
CA ASN A 242 -6.82 5.60 -29.49
C ASN A 242 -7.30 5.27 -30.91
N GLU A 243 -8.38 4.53 -31.08
CA GLU A 243 -9.05 4.37 -32.37
C GLU A 243 -9.91 5.58 -32.72
N THR A 244 -10.42 6.28 -31.71
CA THR A 244 -11.33 7.45 -31.88
C THR A 244 -10.75 8.75 -31.37
N ARG A 245 -9.72 8.71 -30.49
CA ARG A 245 -9.17 9.88 -29.79
C ARG A 245 -7.64 9.89 -29.82
N ASP A 246 -7.04 11.06 -29.69
CA ASP A 246 -5.59 11.20 -29.52
C ASP A 246 -5.23 11.40 -28.03
N VAL A 247 -5.21 10.29 -27.28
CA VAL A 247 -4.96 10.26 -25.83
C VAL A 247 -3.51 9.86 -25.57
N HIS A 248 -2.93 10.34 -24.47
CA HIS A 248 -1.61 9.96 -23.97
C HIS A 248 -1.74 9.11 -22.71
N LEU A 249 -0.92 8.06 -22.58
CA LEU A 249 -0.85 7.20 -21.40
C LEU A 249 0.46 7.44 -20.65
N VAL A 250 0.37 7.63 -19.34
CA VAL A 250 1.54 7.69 -18.44
C VAL A 250 1.52 6.47 -17.52
N VAL A 251 2.58 5.67 -17.56
CA VAL A 251 2.78 4.51 -16.68
C VAL A 251 3.93 4.82 -15.73
N VAL A 252 3.59 5.01 -14.46
CA VAL A 252 4.55 5.28 -13.39
C VAL A 252 4.79 4.01 -12.59
N GLY A 253 6.06 3.58 -12.51
CA GLY A 253 6.49 2.40 -11.77
C GLY A 253 7.31 1.43 -12.61
N GLY A 254 7.76 0.36 -11.96
CA GLY A 254 8.72 -0.57 -12.54
C GLY A 254 10.13 -0.01 -12.65
N SER A 255 11.05 -0.80 -13.19
CA SER A 255 12.42 -0.39 -13.49
C SER A 255 12.62 -0.24 -15.00
N LEU A 256 13.18 0.91 -15.44
CA LEU A 256 13.42 1.15 -16.87
C LEU A 256 14.45 0.22 -17.49
N SER A 257 15.22 -0.49 -16.67
CA SER A 257 16.21 -1.49 -17.11
C SER A 257 16.06 -2.79 -16.34
N GLY A 258 16.03 -3.92 -17.07
CA GLY A 258 16.01 -5.25 -16.48
C GLY A 258 14.66 -5.69 -15.84
N ASP A 259 13.59 -4.96 -16.09
CA ASP A 259 12.24 -5.32 -15.65
C ASP A 259 11.52 -6.09 -16.77
N ARG A 260 11.44 -7.41 -16.63
CA ARG A 260 10.85 -8.31 -17.61
C ARG A 260 9.38 -8.00 -17.91
N GLU A 261 8.61 -7.63 -16.88
CA GLU A 261 7.18 -7.34 -17.04
C GLU A 261 6.98 -6.00 -17.77
N LEU A 262 7.82 -4.99 -17.46
CA LEU A 262 7.79 -3.71 -18.17
C LEU A 262 8.21 -3.87 -19.64
N ASP A 263 9.22 -4.68 -19.91
CA ASP A 263 9.66 -4.97 -21.30
C ASP A 263 8.57 -5.72 -22.07
N ALA A 264 7.87 -6.68 -21.46
CA ALA A 264 6.73 -7.35 -22.07
C ALA A 264 5.59 -6.37 -22.39
N LEU A 265 5.31 -5.42 -21.47
CA LEU A 265 4.29 -4.38 -21.69
C LEU A 265 4.66 -3.44 -22.84
N ARG A 266 5.91 -3.02 -22.94
CA ARG A 266 6.43 -2.22 -24.06
C ARG A 266 6.33 -2.97 -25.39
N GLN A 267 6.66 -4.25 -25.41
CA GLN A 267 6.55 -5.08 -26.60
C GLN A 267 5.10 -5.22 -27.06
N ARG A 268 4.15 -5.45 -26.12
CA ARG A 268 2.72 -5.47 -26.42
C ARG A 268 2.25 -4.13 -26.99
N SER A 269 2.63 -3.02 -26.39
CA SER A 269 2.29 -1.67 -26.86
C SER A 269 2.81 -1.40 -28.26
N LYS A 270 4.00 -1.90 -28.58
CA LYS A 270 4.58 -1.82 -29.94
C LYS A 270 3.77 -2.65 -30.95
N GLN A 271 3.39 -3.87 -30.58
CA GLN A 271 2.56 -4.75 -31.44
C GLN A 271 1.18 -4.12 -31.74
N LEU A 272 0.63 -3.41 -30.77
CA LEU A 272 -0.66 -2.68 -30.90
C LEU A 272 -0.51 -1.32 -31.63
N GLY A 273 0.70 -0.87 -31.95
CA GLY A 273 0.96 0.40 -32.64
C GLY A 273 0.72 1.66 -31.80
N ILE A 274 0.80 1.55 -30.47
CA ILE A 274 0.52 2.65 -29.54
C ILE A 274 1.72 3.05 -28.67
N LEU A 275 2.88 2.45 -28.86
CA LEU A 275 4.05 2.68 -28.01
C LEU A 275 4.46 4.15 -27.92
N GLU A 276 4.42 4.88 -29.03
CA GLU A 276 4.80 6.31 -29.11
C GLU A 276 3.82 7.24 -28.36
N LYS A 277 2.65 6.72 -27.96
CA LYS A 277 1.64 7.44 -27.17
C LYS A 277 1.72 7.14 -25.68
N ILE A 278 2.74 6.38 -25.25
CA ILE A 278 2.91 5.94 -23.85
C ILE A 278 4.24 6.46 -23.30
N THR A 279 4.18 7.14 -22.17
CA THR A 279 5.38 7.49 -21.38
C THR A 279 5.54 6.47 -20.23
N PHE A 280 6.64 5.75 -20.23
CA PHE A 280 7.06 4.90 -19.12
C PHE A 280 8.12 5.66 -18.31
N THR A 281 7.79 6.02 -17.06
CA THR A 281 8.69 6.85 -16.23
C THR A 281 9.68 6.02 -15.41
N GLY A 282 9.39 4.73 -15.19
CA GLY A 282 10.00 3.98 -14.11
C GLY A 282 9.44 4.42 -12.74
N SER A 283 10.11 4.02 -11.67
CA SER A 283 9.76 4.46 -10.32
C SER A 283 10.11 5.92 -10.11
N VAL A 284 9.22 6.68 -9.46
CA VAL A 284 9.41 8.09 -9.10
C VAL A 284 9.32 8.26 -7.59
N ASN A 285 9.88 9.35 -7.07
CA ASN A 285 9.75 9.68 -5.64
C ASN A 285 8.30 10.04 -5.31
N GLN A 286 7.86 9.70 -4.11
CA GLN A 286 6.50 9.99 -3.65
C GLN A 286 6.17 11.50 -3.71
N SER A 287 7.14 12.37 -3.40
CA SER A 287 6.98 13.82 -3.50
C SER A 287 6.75 14.35 -4.92
N GLU A 288 7.13 13.58 -5.95
CA GLU A 288 6.90 13.94 -7.36
C GLU A 288 5.61 13.33 -7.91
N LEU A 289 5.14 12.22 -7.30
CA LEU A 289 4.00 11.46 -7.79
C LEU A 289 2.71 12.28 -7.83
N GLY A 290 2.51 13.22 -6.89
CA GLY A 290 1.37 14.14 -6.86
C GLY A 290 1.25 14.99 -8.12
N ARG A 291 2.39 15.35 -8.75
CA ARG A 291 2.40 16.08 -10.03
C ARG A 291 1.92 15.21 -11.19
N TYR A 292 2.28 13.91 -11.20
CA TYR A 292 1.80 12.98 -12.22
C TYR A 292 0.29 12.77 -12.11
N TYR A 293 -0.24 12.57 -10.89
CA TYR A 293 -1.68 12.52 -10.69
C TYR A 293 -2.37 13.79 -11.20
N SER A 294 -1.87 14.96 -10.81
CA SER A 294 -2.45 16.25 -11.25
C SER A 294 -2.35 16.50 -12.76
N ALA A 295 -1.38 15.91 -13.46
CA ALA A 295 -1.23 16.00 -14.91
C ALA A 295 -2.27 15.17 -15.68
N ALA A 296 -2.84 14.14 -15.04
CA ALA A 296 -3.79 13.24 -15.64
C ALA A 296 -5.23 13.79 -15.66
N ASP A 297 -6.03 13.33 -16.62
CA ASP A 297 -7.47 13.53 -16.65
C ASP A 297 -8.21 12.41 -15.95
N VAL A 298 -7.66 11.20 -16.03
CA VAL A 298 -8.22 9.98 -15.43
C VAL A 298 -7.09 9.10 -14.90
N PHE A 299 -7.22 8.63 -13.69
CA PHE A 299 -6.35 7.61 -13.11
C PHE A 299 -7.01 6.23 -13.28
N VAL A 300 -6.24 5.23 -13.74
CA VAL A 300 -6.77 3.89 -14.03
C VAL A 300 -6.04 2.84 -13.22
N LEU A 301 -6.80 1.98 -12.52
CA LEU A 301 -6.28 0.89 -11.70
C LEU A 301 -7.00 -0.43 -12.00
N PRO A 302 -6.60 -1.17 -13.06
CA PRO A 302 -7.31 -2.37 -13.54
C PRO A 302 -6.86 -3.66 -12.83
N SER A 303 -6.46 -3.54 -11.59
CA SER A 303 -5.86 -4.64 -10.81
C SER A 303 -6.81 -5.83 -10.64
N HIS A 304 -6.24 -7.03 -10.65
CA HIS A 304 -6.96 -8.26 -10.27
C HIS A 304 -7.14 -8.36 -8.76
N TYR A 305 -6.26 -7.73 -7.99
CA TYR A 305 -6.28 -7.65 -6.54
C TYR A 305 -5.63 -6.36 -6.04
N GLU A 306 -6.30 -5.72 -5.07
CA GLU A 306 -5.78 -4.64 -4.25
C GLU A 306 -6.17 -4.88 -2.79
N SER A 307 -5.22 -4.79 -1.88
CA SER A 307 -5.54 -4.82 -0.44
C SER A 307 -6.36 -3.60 -0.05
N PHE A 308 -5.81 -2.41 -0.30
CA PHE A 308 -6.47 -1.14 -0.08
C PHE A 308 -6.53 -0.30 -1.36
N GLY A 309 -5.38 -0.01 -1.97
CA GLY A 309 -5.27 0.78 -3.20
C GLY A 309 -4.86 2.23 -2.94
N LEU A 310 -3.82 2.45 -2.13
CA LEU A 310 -3.31 3.79 -1.78
C LEU A 310 -3.14 4.71 -2.99
N VAL A 311 -2.62 4.19 -4.10
CA VAL A 311 -2.40 4.96 -5.34
C VAL A 311 -3.69 5.57 -5.91
N ALA A 312 -4.84 4.89 -5.73
CA ALA A 312 -6.13 5.44 -6.13
C ALA A 312 -6.58 6.55 -5.17
N LEU A 313 -6.37 6.38 -3.86
CA LEU A 313 -6.68 7.41 -2.87
C LEU A 313 -5.77 8.64 -3.03
N GLU A 314 -4.50 8.46 -3.36
CA GLU A 314 -3.53 9.52 -3.70
C GLU A 314 -3.98 10.30 -4.96
N ALA A 315 -4.43 9.60 -6.01
CA ALA A 315 -5.00 10.23 -7.21
C ALA A 315 -6.24 11.06 -6.88
N MET A 316 -7.14 10.52 -6.04
CA MET A 316 -8.34 11.23 -5.58
C MET A 316 -7.98 12.50 -4.78
N ALA A 317 -6.97 12.45 -3.91
CA ALA A 317 -6.48 13.60 -3.16
C ALA A 317 -5.94 14.71 -4.07
N CYS A 318 -5.31 14.33 -5.20
CA CYS A 318 -4.88 15.26 -6.25
C CYS A 318 -6.03 15.75 -7.15
N GLY A 319 -7.27 15.35 -6.91
CA GLY A 319 -8.43 15.72 -7.70
C GLY A 319 -8.51 15.00 -9.05
N THR A 320 -7.95 13.79 -9.17
CA THR A 320 -7.98 13.01 -10.39
C THR A 320 -9.01 11.88 -10.25
N PRO A 321 -10.08 11.85 -11.06
CA PRO A 321 -11.10 10.81 -11.02
C PRO A 321 -10.51 9.44 -11.30
N VAL A 322 -11.03 8.42 -10.63
CA VAL A 322 -10.51 7.05 -10.66
C VAL A 322 -11.42 6.14 -11.47
N VAL A 323 -10.85 5.36 -12.39
CA VAL A 323 -11.52 4.21 -13.02
C VAL A 323 -10.77 2.95 -12.57
N ALA A 324 -11.37 2.15 -11.71
CA ALA A 324 -10.68 1.03 -11.08
C ALA A 324 -11.49 -0.27 -11.13
N SER A 325 -10.82 -1.41 -11.04
CA SER A 325 -11.48 -2.68 -10.78
C SER A 325 -12.23 -2.66 -9.44
N ARG A 326 -13.41 -3.24 -9.39
CA ARG A 326 -14.20 -3.45 -8.15
C ARG A 326 -13.60 -4.62 -7.35
N VAL A 327 -12.41 -4.44 -6.78
CA VAL A 327 -11.67 -5.49 -6.05
C VAL A 327 -11.11 -4.99 -4.74
N GLY A 328 -10.98 -5.90 -3.77
CA GLY A 328 -10.33 -5.65 -2.48
C GLY A 328 -10.88 -4.42 -1.77
N GLY A 329 -9.98 -3.51 -1.42
CA GLY A 329 -10.31 -2.29 -0.67
C GLY A 329 -10.84 -1.13 -1.48
N ILE A 330 -10.71 -1.13 -2.80
CA ILE A 330 -11.12 0.00 -3.66
C ILE A 330 -12.57 0.44 -3.41
N PRO A 331 -13.57 -0.48 -3.31
CA PRO A 331 -14.96 -0.09 -3.07
C PRO A 331 -15.23 0.52 -1.68
N SER A 332 -14.25 0.57 -0.79
CA SER A 332 -14.43 1.20 0.53
C SER A 332 -14.26 2.72 0.51
N PHE A 333 -13.67 3.27 -0.56
CA PHE A 333 -13.42 4.71 -0.68
C PHE A 333 -13.73 5.28 -2.07
N VAL A 334 -13.84 4.47 -3.12
CA VAL A 334 -14.34 4.90 -4.42
C VAL A 334 -15.86 4.65 -4.46
N ASP A 335 -16.64 5.72 -4.49
CA ASP A 335 -18.09 5.70 -4.62
C ASP A 335 -18.42 5.74 -6.11
N ASP A 336 -19.00 4.63 -6.63
CA ASP A 336 -19.24 4.38 -8.06
C ASP A 336 -20.22 5.39 -8.66
N GLY A 337 -19.79 6.13 -9.67
CA GLY A 337 -20.56 7.22 -10.30
C GLY A 337 -20.47 8.57 -9.60
N GLU A 338 -19.79 8.68 -8.45
CA GLU A 338 -19.67 9.92 -7.67
C GLU A 338 -18.20 10.38 -7.54
N THR A 339 -17.29 9.49 -7.11
CA THR A 339 -15.87 9.81 -6.95
C THR A 339 -15.00 9.14 -8.02
N GLY A 340 -15.59 8.30 -8.84
CA GLY A 340 -14.95 7.52 -9.89
C GLY A 340 -15.86 6.42 -10.40
N TYR A 341 -15.30 5.48 -11.15
CA TYR A 341 -16.01 4.30 -11.63
C TYR A 341 -15.37 3.00 -11.17
N LEU A 342 -16.22 2.04 -10.79
CA LEU A 342 -15.82 0.70 -10.36
C LEU A 342 -16.22 -0.34 -11.42
N ILE A 343 -15.22 -0.96 -12.04
CA ILE A 343 -15.41 -1.92 -13.12
C ILE A 343 -15.42 -3.34 -12.55
N THR A 344 -16.51 -4.06 -12.78
CA THR A 344 -16.65 -5.46 -12.33
C THR A 344 -16.03 -6.45 -13.31
N TRP A 345 -16.05 -6.14 -14.60
CA TRP A 345 -15.60 -7.01 -15.69
C TRP A 345 -14.11 -6.84 -15.95
N ARG A 346 -13.39 -7.95 -16.02
CA ARG A 346 -11.94 -7.97 -16.26
C ARG A 346 -11.63 -7.99 -17.76
N SER A 347 -12.15 -7.00 -18.50
CA SER A 347 -11.90 -6.81 -19.91
C SER A 347 -11.62 -5.34 -20.23
N ALA A 348 -11.07 -5.05 -21.39
CA ALA A 348 -10.60 -3.73 -21.78
C ALA A 348 -11.75 -2.76 -22.08
N GLU A 349 -12.84 -3.25 -22.67
CA GLU A 349 -13.94 -2.43 -23.20
C GLU A 349 -14.64 -1.61 -22.10
N PRO A 350 -15.05 -2.18 -20.94
CA PRO A 350 -15.67 -1.38 -19.88
C PRO A 350 -14.74 -0.32 -19.28
N PHE A 351 -13.44 -0.56 -19.26
CA PHE A 351 -12.47 0.47 -18.86
C PHE A 351 -12.42 1.58 -19.90
N ALA A 352 -12.30 1.24 -21.20
CA ALA A 352 -12.31 2.21 -22.29
C ALA A 352 -13.57 3.07 -22.27
N ASP A 353 -14.75 2.47 -22.15
CA ASP A 353 -16.04 3.18 -22.10
C ASP A 353 -16.09 4.22 -20.96
N ARG A 354 -15.64 3.85 -19.74
CA ARG A 354 -15.69 4.77 -18.60
C ARG A 354 -14.62 5.85 -18.68
N ILE A 355 -13.44 5.53 -19.20
CA ILE A 355 -12.41 6.53 -19.46
C ILE A 355 -12.90 7.53 -20.52
N GLU A 356 -13.44 7.05 -21.64
CA GLU A 356 -13.97 7.90 -22.72
C GLU A 356 -15.06 8.82 -22.22
N MET A 357 -16.02 8.33 -21.44
CA MET A 357 -17.09 9.13 -20.83
C MET A 357 -16.53 10.29 -19.97
N LEU A 358 -15.47 10.05 -19.20
CA LEU A 358 -14.81 11.08 -18.40
C LEU A 358 -14.03 12.06 -19.27
N LEU A 359 -13.41 11.61 -20.35
CA LEU A 359 -12.69 12.49 -21.28
C LEU A 359 -13.64 13.38 -22.09
N GLU A 360 -14.79 12.87 -22.51
CA GLU A 360 -15.79 13.61 -23.27
C GLU A 360 -16.57 14.64 -22.45
N ASN A 361 -16.87 14.34 -21.20
CA ASN A 361 -17.72 15.16 -20.35
C ASN A 361 -16.89 15.87 -19.27
N SER A 362 -16.48 17.11 -19.56
CA SER A 362 -15.70 17.94 -18.64
C SER A 362 -16.45 18.26 -17.34
N ASP A 363 -17.78 18.45 -17.39
CA ASP A 363 -18.57 18.77 -16.21
C ASP A 363 -18.66 17.59 -15.27
N LEU A 364 -18.90 16.38 -15.81
CA LEU A 364 -18.87 15.13 -15.04
C LEU A 364 -17.48 14.88 -14.42
N ARG A 365 -16.42 15.08 -15.23
CA ARG A 365 -15.05 14.94 -14.76
C ARG A 365 -14.72 15.90 -13.61
N ASN A 366 -15.13 17.16 -13.72
CA ASN A 366 -14.93 18.17 -12.69
C ASN A 366 -15.73 17.84 -11.42
N PHE A 367 -16.97 17.41 -11.57
CA PHE A 367 -17.79 16.96 -10.44
C PHE A 367 -17.13 15.78 -9.70
N MET A 368 -16.73 14.75 -10.42
CA MET A 368 -16.04 13.59 -9.81
C MET A 368 -14.68 13.96 -9.19
N SER A 369 -13.95 14.89 -9.82
CA SER A 369 -12.68 15.41 -9.30
C SER A 369 -12.85 16.05 -7.91
N GLU A 370 -13.85 16.92 -7.76
CA GLU A 370 -14.11 17.58 -6.48
C GLU A 370 -14.63 16.60 -5.42
N SER A 371 -15.58 15.72 -5.80
CA SER A 371 -16.11 14.69 -4.90
C SER A 371 -14.99 13.74 -4.42
N ALA A 372 -14.10 13.30 -5.33
CA ALA A 372 -12.96 12.46 -5.01
C ALA A 372 -12.02 13.14 -4.03
N ARG A 373 -11.71 14.43 -4.25
CA ARG A 373 -10.85 15.22 -3.35
C ARG A 373 -11.44 15.37 -1.95
N VAL A 374 -12.74 15.67 -1.85
CA VAL A 374 -13.44 15.78 -0.56
C VAL A 374 -13.37 14.45 0.19
N LYS A 375 -13.64 13.35 -0.48
CA LYS A 375 -13.57 12.01 0.09
C LYS A 375 -12.16 11.67 0.59
N ALA A 376 -11.13 11.89 -0.24
CA ALA A 376 -9.74 11.60 0.13
C ALA A 376 -9.26 12.45 1.31
N ASN A 377 -9.61 13.75 1.36
CA ASN A 377 -9.25 14.62 2.47
C ASN A 377 -9.86 14.18 3.81
N SER A 378 -11.01 13.48 3.81
CA SER A 378 -11.59 12.90 5.03
C SER A 378 -10.82 11.66 5.52
N MET A 379 -9.92 11.12 4.73
CA MET A 379 -9.11 9.93 5.01
C MET A 379 -7.62 10.28 5.14
N ASN A 380 -7.28 11.39 5.81
CA ASN A 380 -5.90 11.77 6.05
C ASN A 380 -5.25 10.91 7.14
N TRP A 381 -3.91 10.83 7.12
CA TRP A 381 -3.17 9.99 8.07
C TRP A 381 -3.32 10.42 9.52
N SER A 382 -3.51 11.70 9.82
CA SER A 382 -3.69 12.16 11.20
C SER A 382 -4.98 11.63 11.81
N THR A 383 -6.08 11.60 11.05
CA THR A 383 -7.36 10.99 11.47
C THR A 383 -7.20 9.48 11.69
N VAL A 384 -6.56 8.80 10.77
CA VAL A 384 -6.30 7.35 10.87
C VAL A 384 -5.44 7.01 12.08
N ALA A 385 -4.36 7.77 12.32
CA ALA A 385 -3.48 7.55 13.46
C ALA A 385 -4.18 7.77 14.79
N ALA A 386 -5.08 8.78 14.90
CA ALA A 386 -5.88 8.99 16.09
C ALA A 386 -6.80 7.78 16.38
N GLU A 387 -7.45 7.23 15.35
CA GLU A 387 -8.28 6.03 15.49
C GLU A 387 -7.46 4.80 15.90
N VAL A 388 -6.26 4.63 15.32
CA VAL A 388 -5.33 3.55 15.68
C VAL A 388 -4.80 3.73 17.10
N ALA A 389 -4.49 4.95 17.53
CA ALA A 389 -4.04 5.23 18.89
C ALA A 389 -5.13 4.87 19.93
N ASP A 390 -6.37 5.27 19.69
CA ASP A 390 -7.51 4.91 20.54
C ASP A 390 -7.72 3.38 20.60
N TYR A 391 -7.57 2.72 19.47
CA TYR A 391 -7.64 1.27 19.38
C TYR A 391 -6.52 0.61 20.20
N TYR A 392 -5.27 1.06 20.10
CA TYR A 392 -4.17 0.54 20.92
C TYR A 392 -4.39 0.76 22.40
N CYS A 393 -4.87 1.93 22.81
CA CYS A 393 -5.20 2.23 24.21
C CYS A 393 -6.23 1.26 24.79
N LYS A 394 -7.23 0.85 24.01
CA LYS A 394 -8.22 -0.14 24.44
C LYS A 394 -7.60 -1.52 24.66
N LEU A 395 -6.74 -1.97 23.76
CA LEU A 395 -6.08 -3.28 23.86
C LEU A 395 -5.09 -3.34 25.03
N ALA A 396 -4.29 -2.29 25.25
CA ALA A 396 -3.34 -2.23 26.33
C ALA A 396 -4.05 -2.26 27.71
N ARG A 397 -5.11 -1.48 27.89
CA ARG A 397 -5.90 -1.48 29.14
C ARG A 397 -6.58 -2.82 29.43
N CYS A 398 -7.11 -3.50 28.40
CA CYS A 398 -7.68 -4.84 28.55
C CYS A 398 -6.63 -5.85 29.00
N SER A 399 -5.40 -5.73 28.52
CA SER A 399 -4.28 -6.61 28.91
C SER A 399 -3.86 -6.40 30.36
N GLU A 400 -3.80 -5.15 30.85
CA GLU A 400 -3.49 -4.84 32.25
C GLU A 400 -4.54 -5.42 33.22
N LEU A 401 -5.81 -5.30 32.88
CA LEU A 401 -6.90 -5.89 33.68
C LEU A 401 -6.86 -7.42 33.72
N ALA A 402 -6.50 -8.06 32.62
CA ALA A 402 -6.38 -9.51 32.53
C ALA A 402 -5.15 -10.08 33.30
N THR A 403 -4.10 -9.26 33.50
CA THR A 403 -2.91 -9.63 34.30
C THR A 403 -3.04 -9.36 35.78
N ALA A 404 -4.05 -8.58 36.18
CA ALA A 404 -4.33 -8.20 37.57
C ALA A 404 -5.31 -9.17 38.28
N ILE A 405 -5.88 -10.14 37.55
CA ILE A 405 -6.75 -11.23 38.04
C ILE A 405 -5.95 -12.54 38.10
#